data_dd32a21bd45a5d0af9252fe4e52b3c0b
#
_entry.id   dd32a21bd45a5d0af9252fe4e52b3c0b
#
_cell.length_a   1.000
_cell.length_b   1.000
_cell.length_c   1.000
_cell.angle_alpha   90.00
_cell.angle_beta   90.00
_cell.angle_gamma   90.00
#
_symmetry.space_group_name_H-M   'P 1'
#
loop_
_entity.id
_entity.type
_entity.pdbx_description
1 polymer ?
#
loop_
_entity_poly.entity_id
_entity_poly.type
_entity_poly.pdbx_seq_one_letter_code
_entity_poly.pdbx_strand_id
1 'polypeptide(L)'
;GAKLIFRNIREAYNNPDNMEAKNNMLLGAYYGGIAITGSGTTAVHALSYPLGGKFHIAHGVSNAILFAHVMEFNKDACQDRLAALCDAVYPTYAEKSVEEKADYIISQIADIVKVTNIPTDLTQYGVTMNDLDFLVTAGSQQQRLLVNNMKELSLDDIRNIYLKVVK
;
A
#
# COMPACT_ATOMS: atom_id res chain seq x y z
N GLY A 1 -14.19 -2.44 5.32
CA GLY A 1 -13.08 -1.54 5.73
C GLY A 1 -12.58 -0.72 4.56
N ALA A 2 -12.06 -1.32 3.51
CA ALA A 2 -11.51 -0.62 2.34
C ALA A 2 -12.50 0.40 1.73
N LYS A 3 -13.78 0.02 1.59
CA LYS A 3 -14.82 0.94 1.08
C LYS A 3 -14.96 2.21 1.93
N LEU A 4 -14.92 2.07 3.26
CA LEU A 4 -14.97 3.21 4.16
C LEU A 4 -13.75 4.11 3.99
N ILE A 5 -12.56 3.52 3.92
CA ILE A 5 -11.30 4.27 3.77
C ILE A 5 -11.28 5.02 2.44
N PHE A 6 -11.48 4.35 1.32
CA PHE A 6 -11.43 4.99 0.00
C PHE A 6 -12.42 6.16 -0.15
N ARG A 7 -13.60 6.05 0.45
CA ARG A 7 -14.64 7.09 0.35
C ARG A 7 -14.42 8.28 1.27
N ASN A 8 -13.67 8.10 2.37
CA ASN A 8 -13.59 9.12 3.41
C ASN A 8 -12.19 9.71 3.60
N ILE A 9 -11.11 9.06 3.13
CA ILE A 9 -9.75 9.48 3.44
C ILE A 9 -9.42 10.90 2.95
N ARG A 10 -9.85 11.25 1.73
CA ARG A 10 -9.63 12.60 1.18
C ARG A 10 -10.37 13.66 1.98
N GLU A 11 -11.63 13.39 2.32
CA GLU A 11 -12.46 14.29 3.12
C GLU A 11 -11.90 14.42 4.55
N ALA A 12 -11.56 13.31 5.20
CA ALA A 12 -10.99 13.33 6.55
C ALA A 12 -9.65 14.07 6.62
N TYR A 13 -8.87 14.07 5.53
CA TYR A 13 -7.61 14.79 5.41
C TYR A 13 -7.83 16.30 5.16
N ASN A 14 -8.68 16.64 4.18
CA ASN A 14 -8.89 18.03 3.75
C ASN A 14 -9.77 18.83 4.72
N ASN A 15 -10.67 18.16 5.45
CA ASN A 15 -11.59 18.76 6.40
C ASN A 15 -11.46 18.09 7.78
N PRO A 16 -10.47 18.52 8.59
CA PRO A 16 -10.18 17.91 9.89
C PRO A 16 -11.34 17.98 10.91
N ASP A 17 -12.32 18.84 10.70
CA ASP A 17 -13.48 18.98 11.56
C ASP A 17 -14.66 18.08 11.16
N ASN A 18 -14.57 17.41 10.01
CA ASN A 18 -15.58 16.45 9.59
C ASN A 18 -15.49 15.16 10.40
N MET A 19 -16.24 15.13 11.52
CA MET A 19 -16.26 13.99 12.43
C MET A 19 -16.86 12.73 11.82
N GLU A 20 -17.79 12.86 10.86
CA GLU A 20 -18.33 11.70 10.15
C GLU A 20 -17.25 10.99 9.33
N ALA A 21 -16.50 11.74 8.53
CA ALA A 21 -15.39 11.19 7.74
C ALA A 21 -14.34 10.54 8.65
N LYS A 22 -13.97 11.18 9.77
CA LYS A 22 -13.03 10.61 10.76
C LYS A 22 -13.55 9.33 11.41
N ASN A 23 -14.80 9.28 11.80
CA ASN A 23 -15.42 8.09 12.37
C ASN A 23 -15.44 6.94 11.34
N ASN A 24 -15.74 7.23 10.09
CA ASN A 24 -15.69 6.26 9.00
C ASN A 24 -14.27 5.73 8.76
N MET A 25 -13.25 6.59 8.85
CA MET A 25 -11.84 6.19 8.79
C MET A 25 -11.46 5.28 9.96
N LEU A 26 -11.85 5.62 11.18
CA LEU A 26 -11.58 4.81 12.37
C LEU A 26 -12.26 3.43 12.26
N LEU A 27 -13.52 3.41 11.86
CA LEU A 27 -14.25 2.16 11.65
C LEU A 27 -13.62 1.32 10.50
N GLY A 28 -13.19 1.96 9.42
CA GLY A 28 -12.47 1.31 8.34
C GLY A 28 -11.16 0.68 8.81
N ALA A 29 -10.39 1.39 9.63
CA ALA A 29 -9.15 0.89 10.23
C ALA A 29 -9.42 -0.28 11.19
N TYR A 30 -10.47 -0.21 12.00
CA TYR A 30 -10.89 -1.30 12.88
C TYR A 30 -11.21 -2.58 12.09
N TYR A 31 -11.98 -2.49 11.01
CA TYR A 31 -12.22 -3.64 10.13
C TYR A 31 -10.95 -4.18 9.47
N GLY A 32 -10.01 -3.28 9.12
CA GLY A 32 -8.69 -3.68 8.66
C GLY A 32 -7.94 -4.49 9.72
N GLY A 33 -7.94 -4.05 10.96
CA GLY A 33 -7.35 -4.76 12.09
C GLY A 33 -7.91 -6.17 12.29
N ILE A 34 -9.25 -6.32 12.21
CA ILE A 34 -9.90 -7.63 12.25
C ILE A 34 -9.43 -8.52 11.08
N ALA A 35 -9.40 -7.96 9.87
CA ALA A 35 -9.04 -8.72 8.67
C ALA A 35 -7.62 -9.28 8.75
N ILE A 36 -6.63 -8.49 9.18
CA ILE A 36 -5.24 -8.94 9.28
C ILE A 36 -5.01 -9.98 10.38
N THR A 37 -5.91 -10.10 11.35
CA THR A 37 -5.85 -11.15 12.37
C THR A 37 -6.00 -12.56 11.72
N GLY A 38 -6.80 -12.66 10.68
CA GLY A 38 -7.00 -13.92 9.94
C GLY A 38 -6.05 -14.08 8.76
N SER A 39 -5.71 -13.00 8.04
CA SER A 39 -4.93 -13.07 6.80
C SER A 39 -3.43 -12.83 6.99
N GLY A 40 -3.03 -12.25 8.10
CA GLY A 40 -1.68 -11.72 8.27
C GLY A 40 -1.43 -10.46 7.41
N THR A 41 -0.18 -10.01 7.40
CA THR A 41 0.34 -8.96 6.52
C THR A 41 1.32 -9.53 5.51
N THR A 42 1.62 -8.80 4.44
CA THR A 42 2.30 -9.30 3.25
C THR A 42 3.55 -8.48 2.90
N ALA A 43 3.95 -8.47 1.63
CA ALA A 43 5.15 -7.80 1.14
C ALA A 43 5.19 -6.30 1.47
N VAL A 44 4.07 -5.58 1.50
CA VAL A 44 4.07 -4.14 1.89
C VAL A 44 4.72 -3.96 3.25
N HIS A 45 4.31 -4.76 4.24
CA HIS A 45 4.86 -4.69 5.60
C HIS A 45 6.29 -5.25 5.65
N ALA A 46 6.57 -6.34 4.93
CA ALA A 46 7.91 -6.90 4.89
C ALA A 46 8.94 -5.88 4.40
N LEU A 47 8.62 -5.15 3.33
CA LEU A 47 9.51 -4.16 2.75
C LEU A 47 9.51 -2.83 3.52
N SER A 48 8.49 -2.54 4.31
CA SER A 48 8.45 -1.32 5.15
C SER A 48 9.31 -1.43 6.42
N TYR A 49 9.53 -2.64 6.96
CA TYR A 49 10.27 -2.81 8.22
C TYR A 49 11.71 -2.28 8.20
N PRO A 50 12.53 -2.52 7.15
CA PRO A 50 13.87 -1.94 7.08
C PRO A 50 13.86 -0.40 7.08
N LEU A 51 12.83 0.21 6.51
CA LEU A 51 12.66 1.67 6.47
C LEU A 51 12.41 2.24 7.86
N GLY A 52 11.55 1.59 8.65
CA GLY A 52 11.34 1.97 10.04
C GLY A 52 12.56 1.70 10.91
N GLY A 53 13.20 0.55 10.75
CA GLY A 53 14.31 0.11 11.59
C GLY A 53 15.59 0.94 11.42
N LYS A 54 15.96 1.27 10.18
CA LYS A 54 17.21 2.00 9.89
C LYS A 54 17.01 3.51 9.77
N PHE A 55 15.91 3.93 9.13
CA PHE A 55 15.69 5.33 8.78
C PHE A 55 14.63 6.02 9.65
N HIS A 56 14.06 5.30 10.63
CA HIS A 56 13.07 5.81 11.56
C HIS A 56 11.82 6.42 10.88
N ILE A 57 11.49 5.93 9.68
CA ILE A 57 10.29 6.35 8.97
C ILE A 57 9.08 5.74 9.67
N ALA A 58 8.06 6.57 9.96
CA ALA A 58 6.85 6.10 10.60
C ALA A 58 6.21 4.94 9.80
N HIS A 59 5.77 3.90 10.50
CA HIS A 59 5.29 2.64 9.89
C HIS A 59 4.20 2.86 8.83
N GLY A 60 3.19 3.68 9.12
CA GLY A 60 2.13 3.98 8.17
C GLY A 60 2.62 4.71 6.92
N VAL A 61 3.61 5.59 7.06
CA VAL A 61 4.25 6.30 5.94
C VAL A 61 5.04 5.34 5.07
N SER A 62 5.88 4.49 5.68
CA SER A 62 6.65 3.47 4.94
C SER A 62 5.74 2.53 4.14
N ASN A 63 4.66 2.07 4.75
CA ASN A 63 3.66 1.24 4.07
C ASN A 63 2.99 2.00 2.92
N ALA A 64 2.59 3.25 3.13
CA ALA A 64 1.90 4.05 2.12
C ALA A 64 2.78 4.28 0.89
N ILE A 65 4.07 4.61 1.07
CA ILE A 65 5.04 4.83 -0.02
C ILE A 65 5.17 3.57 -0.89
N LEU A 66 5.19 2.38 -0.29
CA LEU A 66 5.41 1.12 -0.99
C LEU A 66 4.12 0.51 -1.56
N PHE A 67 2.95 0.90 -1.04
CA PHE A 67 1.70 0.17 -1.26
C PHE A 67 1.33 0.01 -2.74
N ALA A 68 1.28 1.10 -3.49
CA ALA A 68 0.90 1.04 -4.91
C ALA A 68 1.88 0.17 -5.72
N HIS A 69 3.18 0.26 -5.43
CA HIS A 69 4.21 -0.48 -6.15
C HIS A 69 4.16 -1.98 -5.89
N VAL A 70 3.88 -2.38 -4.64
CA VAL A 70 3.66 -3.80 -4.29
C VAL A 70 2.36 -4.31 -4.91
N MET A 71 1.29 -3.50 -4.93
CA MET A 71 0.03 -3.90 -5.57
C MET A 71 0.17 -4.03 -7.08
N GLU A 72 0.97 -3.19 -7.73
CA GLU A 72 1.31 -3.33 -9.14
C GLU A 72 2.03 -4.66 -9.42
N PHE A 73 2.99 -5.03 -8.57
CA PHE A 73 3.65 -6.34 -8.65
C PHE A 73 2.67 -7.50 -8.48
N ASN A 74 1.71 -7.39 -7.55
CA ASN A 74 0.74 -8.44 -7.25
C ASN A 74 -0.46 -8.50 -8.21
N LYS A 75 -0.62 -7.51 -9.10
CA LYS A 75 -1.86 -7.28 -9.86
C LYS A 75 -2.38 -8.54 -10.55
N ASP A 76 -1.55 -9.23 -11.30
CA ASP A 76 -1.93 -10.42 -12.05
C ASP A 76 -2.43 -11.59 -11.16
N ALA A 77 -1.95 -11.67 -9.91
CA ALA A 77 -2.39 -12.69 -8.96
C ALA A 77 -3.66 -12.31 -8.18
N CYS A 78 -4.11 -11.05 -8.24
CA CYS A 78 -5.25 -10.58 -7.44
C CYS A 78 -6.18 -9.62 -8.18
N GLN A 79 -6.10 -9.53 -9.49
CA GLN A 79 -6.89 -8.58 -10.28
C GLN A 79 -8.40 -8.72 -10.05
N ASP A 80 -8.93 -9.95 -9.89
CA ASP A 80 -10.34 -10.16 -9.61
C ASP A 80 -10.78 -9.55 -8.27
N ARG A 81 -9.91 -9.61 -7.25
CA ARG A 81 -10.17 -9.00 -5.93
C ARG A 81 -10.09 -7.49 -6.00
N LEU A 82 -9.15 -6.95 -6.77
CA LEU A 82 -9.05 -5.51 -7.02
C LEU A 82 -10.26 -5.00 -7.80
N ALA A 83 -10.72 -5.75 -8.81
CA ALA A 83 -11.93 -5.42 -9.56
C ALA A 83 -13.17 -5.43 -8.68
N ALA A 84 -13.33 -6.43 -7.83
CA ALA A 84 -14.44 -6.49 -6.86
C ALA A 84 -14.40 -5.31 -5.87
N LEU A 85 -13.20 -4.88 -5.44
CA LEU A 85 -13.04 -3.67 -4.64
C LEU A 85 -13.45 -2.42 -5.42
N CYS A 86 -13.06 -2.33 -6.70
CA CYS A 86 -13.46 -1.24 -7.59
C CYS A 86 -14.98 -1.14 -7.68
N ASP A 87 -15.67 -2.23 -7.95
CA ASP A 87 -17.14 -2.26 -8.02
C ASP A 87 -17.80 -1.79 -6.71
N ALA A 88 -17.22 -2.19 -5.57
CA ALA A 88 -17.73 -1.78 -4.26
C ALA A 88 -17.53 -0.29 -3.95
N VAL A 89 -16.44 0.31 -4.42
CA VAL A 89 -16.06 1.71 -4.13
C VAL A 89 -16.56 2.65 -5.21
N TYR A 90 -16.41 2.27 -6.48
CA TYR A 90 -16.63 3.10 -7.66
C TYR A 90 -17.66 2.45 -8.63
N PRO A 91 -18.97 2.48 -8.33
CA PRO A 91 -19.98 1.84 -9.16
C PRO A 91 -20.02 2.33 -10.61
N THR A 92 -19.51 3.54 -10.89
CA THR A 92 -19.41 4.10 -12.25
C THR A 92 -18.42 3.36 -13.14
N TYR A 93 -17.57 2.50 -12.56
CA TYR A 93 -16.63 1.63 -13.28
C TYR A 93 -17.17 0.22 -13.55
N ALA A 94 -18.43 -0.07 -13.21
CA ALA A 94 -19.01 -1.42 -13.29
C ALA A 94 -18.82 -2.08 -14.66
N GLU A 95 -18.97 -1.30 -15.75
CA GLU A 95 -18.86 -1.78 -17.15
C GLU A 95 -17.43 -1.96 -17.67
N LYS A 96 -16.42 -1.62 -16.85
CA LYS A 96 -15.02 -1.78 -17.22
C LYS A 96 -14.55 -3.22 -17.09
N SER A 97 -13.50 -3.58 -17.83
CA SER A 97 -12.88 -4.90 -17.71
C SER A 97 -12.26 -5.10 -16.31
N VAL A 98 -12.01 -6.36 -15.97
CA VAL A 98 -11.34 -6.73 -14.69
C VAL A 98 -9.98 -6.03 -14.57
N GLU A 99 -9.21 -6.01 -15.66
CA GLU A 99 -7.91 -5.37 -15.71
C GLU A 99 -8.00 -3.85 -15.50
N GLU A 100 -8.89 -3.15 -16.23
CA GLU A 100 -9.12 -1.71 -16.08
C GLU A 100 -9.53 -1.33 -14.65
N LYS A 101 -10.37 -2.15 -14.00
CA LYS A 101 -10.80 -1.96 -12.62
C LYS A 101 -9.63 -2.12 -11.63
N ALA A 102 -8.80 -3.15 -11.85
CA ALA A 102 -7.61 -3.39 -11.03
C ALA A 102 -6.62 -2.23 -11.15
N ASP A 103 -6.31 -1.78 -12.37
CA ASP A 103 -5.45 -0.64 -12.64
C ASP A 103 -5.99 0.64 -12.00
N TYR A 104 -7.30 0.85 -12.08
CA TYR A 104 -7.93 2.00 -11.46
C TYR A 104 -7.77 2.02 -9.94
N ILE A 105 -7.98 0.89 -9.26
CA ILE A 105 -7.77 0.80 -7.80
C ILE A 105 -6.31 1.09 -7.42
N ILE A 106 -5.35 0.53 -8.16
CA ILE A 106 -3.92 0.79 -7.91
C ILE A 106 -3.62 2.28 -8.11
N SER A 107 -4.14 2.89 -9.17
CA SER A 107 -3.99 4.33 -9.41
C SER A 107 -4.60 5.18 -8.29
N GLN A 108 -5.74 4.77 -7.73
CA GLN A 108 -6.38 5.44 -6.60
C GLN A 108 -5.57 5.33 -5.30
N ILE A 109 -4.87 4.20 -5.08
CA ILE A 109 -3.93 4.05 -3.96
C ILE A 109 -2.79 5.06 -4.11
N ALA A 110 -2.18 5.15 -5.30
CA ALA A 110 -1.11 6.10 -5.57
C ALA A 110 -1.57 7.56 -5.44
N ASP A 111 -2.77 7.88 -5.91
CA ASP A 111 -3.36 9.21 -5.80
C ASP A 111 -3.64 9.60 -4.34
N ILE A 112 -4.15 8.68 -3.53
CA ILE A 112 -4.36 8.91 -2.09
C ILE A 112 -3.04 9.30 -1.41
N VAL A 113 -1.95 8.59 -1.66
CA VAL A 113 -0.62 8.91 -1.12
C VAL A 113 -0.24 10.35 -1.47
N LYS A 114 -0.41 10.73 -2.73
CA LYS A 114 -0.09 12.07 -3.23
C LYS A 114 -0.97 13.16 -2.63
N VAL A 115 -2.29 12.99 -2.62
CA VAL A 115 -3.23 14.03 -2.15
C VAL A 115 -3.24 14.20 -0.64
N THR A 116 -2.75 13.22 0.11
CA THR A 116 -2.55 13.31 1.57
C THR A 116 -1.15 13.79 1.95
N ASN A 117 -0.37 14.31 0.99
CA ASN A 117 0.98 14.83 1.19
C ASN A 117 1.96 13.81 1.82
N ILE A 118 1.72 12.53 1.65
CA ILE A 118 2.72 11.51 1.96
C ILE A 118 3.76 11.52 0.84
N PRO A 119 5.05 11.49 1.16
CA PRO A 119 6.10 11.43 0.15
C PRO A 119 5.92 10.26 -0.82
N THR A 120 6.21 10.49 -2.10
CA THR A 120 6.13 9.43 -3.12
C THR A 120 7.45 8.70 -3.32
N ASP A 121 8.50 9.15 -2.64
CA ASP A 121 9.82 8.51 -2.61
C ASP A 121 10.50 8.68 -1.25
N LEU A 122 11.67 8.08 -1.10
CA LEU A 122 12.40 8.02 0.17
C LEU A 122 13.50 9.10 0.31
N THR A 123 13.63 10.01 -0.67
CA THR A 123 14.73 11.00 -0.71
C THR A 123 14.77 11.87 0.53
N GLN A 124 13.62 12.37 0.99
CA GLN A 124 13.57 13.26 2.17
C GLN A 124 13.96 12.57 3.48
N TYR A 125 14.03 11.24 3.50
CA TYR A 125 14.47 10.47 4.66
C TYR A 125 15.95 10.09 4.60
N GLY A 126 16.68 10.60 3.61
CA GLY A 126 18.09 10.33 3.42
C GLY A 126 18.41 8.93 2.90
N VAL A 127 17.41 8.23 2.38
CA VAL A 127 17.61 6.94 1.72
C VAL A 127 18.13 7.16 0.32
N THR A 128 19.21 6.49 -0.03
CA THR A 128 19.91 6.64 -1.31
C THR A 128 20.12 5.30 -1.99
N MET A 129 20.62 5.32 -3.22
CA MET A 129 20.99 4.11 -3.96
C MET A 129 22.03 3.25 -3.23
N ASN A 130 22.86 3.85 -2.35
CA ASN A 130 23.81 3.10 -1.53
C ASN A 130 23.14 2.20 -0.48
N ASP A 131 21.90 2.48 -0.15
CA ASP A 131 21.12 1.70 0.82
C ASP A 131 20.33 0.56 0.18
N LEU A 132 20.27 0.50 -1.15
CA LEU A 132 19.41 -0.43 -1.88
C LEU A 132 19.71 -1.90 -1.53
N ASP A 133 20.98 -2.30 -1.48
CA ASP A 133 21.35 -3.68 -1.18
C ASP A 133 20.99 -4.08 0.26
N PHE A 134 21.13 -3.14 1.21
CA PHE A 134 20.66 -3.33 2.57
C PHE A 134 19.13 -3.52 2.60
N LEU A 135 18.37 -2.68 1.93
CA LEU A 135 16.91 -2.75 1.91
C LEU A 135 16.42 -4.08 1.30
N VAL A 136 17.02 -4.50 0.19
CA VAL A 136 16.69 -5.77 -0.47
C VAL A 136 16.97 -6.94 0.46
N THR A 137 18.15 -6.98 1.08
CA THR A 137 18.54 -8.05 2.00
C THR A 137 17.63 -8.09 3.23
N ALA A 138 17.43 -6.95 3.89
CA ALA A 138 16.63 -6.88 5.12
C ALA A 138 15.14 -7.15 4.85
N GLY A 139 14.60 -6.68 3.71
CA GLY A 139 13.24 -6.96 3.28
C GLY A 139 13.01 -8.44 2.97
N SER A 140 13.96 -9.08 2.27
CA SER A 140 13.87 -10.49 1.92
C SER A 140 13.93 -11.43 3.15
N GLN A 141 14.52 -10.98 4.24
CA GLN A 141 14.57 -11.75 5.50
C GLN A 141 13.22 -11.79 6.24
N GLN A 142 12.25 -10.99 5.85
CA GLN A 142 10.93 -10.94 6.50
C GLN A 142 10.01 -12.08 6.02
N GLN A 143 10.53 -13.31 6.04
CA GLN A 143 9.85 -14.49 5.47
C GLN A 143 8.47 -14.74 6.09
N ARG A 144 8.30 -14.49 7.39
CA ARG A 144 7.01 -14.62 8.08
C ARG A 144 5.88 -13.80 7.43
N LEU A 145 6.23 -12.71 6.76
CA LEU A 145 5.30 -11.81 6.07
C LEU A 145 5.23 -12.14 4.58
N LEU A 146 6.37 -12.42 3.96
CA LEU A 146 6.47 -12.68 2.52
C LEU A 146 5.69 -13.94 2.11
N VAL A 147 5.65 -14.97 2.94
CA VAL A 147 4.88 -16.21 2.66
C VAL A 147 3.37 -15.98 2.53
N ASN A 148 2.86 -14.88 3.07
CA ASN A 148 1.44 -14.51 2.93
C ASN A 148 1.16 -13.69 1.66
N ASN A 149 2.21 -13.30 0.90
CA ASN A 149 2.01 -12.50 -0.29
C ASN A 149 1.36 -13.32 -1.40
N MET A 150 0.62 -12.67 -2.30
CA MET A 150 -0.13 -13.34 -3.37
C MET A 150 0.78 -13.94 -4.46
N LYS A 151 2.00 -13.41 -4.58
CA LYS A 151 3.06 -13.94 -5.44
C LYS A 151 4.32 -14.08 -4.62
N GLU A 152 5.12 -15.07 -4.92
CA GLU A 152 6.47 -15.16 -4.39
C GLU A 152 7.33 -14.00 -4.95
N LEU A 153 8.17 -13.41 -4.10
CA LEU A 153 9.08 -12.34 -4.48
C LEU A 153 10.52 -12.88 -4.51
N SER A 154 11.15 -12.77 -5.66
CA SER A 154 12.61 -12.93 -5.78
C SER A 154 13.33 -11.69 -5.22
N LEU A 155 14.66 -11.80 -5.04
CA LEU A 155 15.49 -10.64 -4.67
C LEU A 155 15.43 -9.53 -5.72
N ASP A 156 15.32 -9.89 -7.00
CA ASP A 156 15.21 -8.94 -8.09
C ASP A 156 13.85 -8.23 -8.08
N ASP A 157 12.77 -8.92 -7.75
CA ASP A 157 11.44 -8.30 -7.59
C ASP A 157 11.45 -7.29 -6.44
N ILE A 158 12.02 -7.65 -5.29
CA ILE A 158 12.18 -6.75 -4.16
C ILE A 158 13.01 -5.53 -4.55
N ARG A 159 14.12 -5.73 -5.26
CA ARG A 159 14.97 -4.66 -5.78
C ARG A 159 14.18 -3.74 -6.70
N ASN A 160 13.44 -4.28 -7.65
CA ASN A 160 12.64 -3.51 -8.60
C ASN A 160 11.54 -2.69 -7.90
N ILE A 161 10.93 -3.20 -6.84
CA ILE A 161 9.98 -2.44 -6.02
C ILE A 161 10.68 -1.25 -5.34
N TYR A 162 11.83 -1.48 -4.68
CA TYR A 162 12.57 -0.40 -4.04
C TYR A 162 13.08 0.67 -5.02
N LEU A 163 13.49 0.27 -6.23
CA LEU A 163 13.93 1.21 -7.28
C LEU A 163 12.83 2.19 -7.74
N LYS A 164 11.57 1.91 -7.43
CA LYS A 164 10.48 2.88 -7.69
C LYS A 164 10.48 4.06 -6.71
N VAL A 165 11.07 3.87 -5.53
CA VAL A 165 10.99 4.83 -4.41
C VAL A 165 12.35 5.30 -3.90
N VAL A 166 13.45 4.62 -4.23
CA VAL A 166 14.83 5.04 -3.95
C VAL A 166 15.38 5.78 -5.16
N LYS A 167 16.00 6.96 -4.93
CA LYS A 167 16.59 7.80 -5.98
C LYS A 167 18.05 8.13 -5.70
#